data_21581fa36f9c39a4cdf3adc74ed8a782
#
_entry.id   21581fa36f9c39a4cdf3adc74ed8a782
#
_cell.length_a   1.000
_cell.length_b   1.000
_cell.length_c   1.000
_cell.angle_alpha   90.00
_cell.angle_beta   90.00
_cell.angle_gamma   90.00
#
_symmetry.space_group_name_H-M   'P 1'
#
loop_
_entity.id
_entity.type
_entity.pdbx_description
1 polymer ?
#
loop_
_entity_poly.entity_id
_entity_poly.type
_entity_poly.pdbx_seq_one_letter_code
_entity_poly.pdbx_strand_id
1 'polypeptide(L)'
;KYYFPTGGLPSQRDIMTQRAVFTEAYAVIPKGSMRDIVTSFLPNWDNTRAWVLARPLSGFAETFSQYIMEVSAGGGSTKPDTDPNAQSVLFITDGQGNLKINGVKHPLCAGSYVYIPVGAHWEIKTDATTLRFHWLRKTYVSVDGIETPDAFVTHEDKNAIDLMPDTNGAWGTTRFVDPDDIRHDMHVNIVTFQPGGVIPFEETHVMEHGLYVLQGKAVYKLNQDWVEVEAGDFIWLRAFCPQACYAGGSEPFRYLLYKDVNRHMPLKL
;
A
#
# COMPACT_ATOMS: atom_id res chain seq x y z
N LYS A 1 11.65 20.38 -14.97
CA LYS A 1 11.75 21.04 -13.64
C LYS A 1 12.52 20.12 -12.72
N TYR A 2 13.53 20.65 -12.06
CA TYR A 2 14.24 19.94 -11.00
C TYR A 2 13.40 20.03 -9.73
N TYR A 3 13.32 18.93 -9.01
CA TYR A 3 12.66 18.86 -7.72
C TYR A 3 13.71 19.03 -6.62
N PHE A 4 13.44 19.94 -5.71
CA PHE A 4 14.22 20.11 -4.50
C PHE A 4 13.36 19.68 -3.31
N PRO A 5 13.73 18.62 -2.55
CA PRO A 5 12.98 18.21 -1.38
C PRO A 5 12.98 19.32 -0.32
N THR A 6 11.92 19.39 0.46
CA THR A 6 11.83 20.30 1.59
C THR A 6 12.97 19.99 2.57
N GLY A 7 13.76 21.00 2.94
CA GLY A 7 14.95 20.83 3.77
C GLY A 7 16.26 20.59 2.99
N GLY A 8 16.21 20.66 1.65
CA GLY A 8 17.36 20.47 0.78
C GLY A 8 17.62 19.01 0.40
N LEU A 9 18.69 18.77 -0.34
CA LEU A 9 19.14 17.42 -0.67
C LEU A 9 19.74 16.76 0.57
N PRO A 10 19.43 15.47 0.83
CA PRO A 10 20.08 14.73 1.90
C PRO A 10 21.58 14.61 1.64
N SER A 11 22.33 14.32 2.68
CA SER A 11 23.76 14.03 2.50
C SER A 11 23.93 12.82 1.60
N GLN A 12 25.05 12.73 0.88
CA GLN A 12 25.32 11.59 0.02
C GLN A 12 25.35 10.25 0.78
N ARG A 13 25.69 10.28 2.06
CA ARG A 13 25.63 9.09 2.93
C ARG A 13 24.20 8.62 3.20
N ASP A 14 23.26 9.55 3.28
CA ASP A 14 21.84 9.24 3.51
C ASP A 14 21.13 8.79 2.23
N ILE A 15 21.68 9.12 1.08
CA ILE A 15 21.16 8.69 -0.23
C ILE A 15 21.57 7.24 -0.51
N MET A 16 22.80 6.88 -0.20
CA MET A 16 23.32 5.55 -0.47
C MET A 16 22.78 4.55 0.56
N THR A 17 21.91 3.67 0.11
CA THR A 17 21.40 2.59 0.92
C THR A 17 21.86 1.24 0.38
N GLN A 18 22.49 0.45 1.24
CA GLN A 18 22.91 -0.91 0.91
C GLN A 18 21.76 -1.92 0.96
N ARG A 19 20.59 -1.49 1.47
CA ARG A 19 19.41 -2.35 1.58
C ARG A 19 18.52 -2.33 0.34
N ALA A 20 18.78 -1.46 -0.65
CA ALA A 20 18.05 -1.46 -1.90
C ALA A 20 18.37 -2.72 -2.70
N VAL A 21 17.33 -3.47 -3.05
CA VAL A 21 17.45 -4.72 -3.78
C VAL A 21 16.41 -4.79 -4.88
N PHE A 22 16.82 -5.22 -6.08
CA PHE A 22 15.92 -5.50 -7.19
C PHE A 22 16.31 -6.83 -7.81
N THR A 23 15.41 -7.80 -7.70
CA THR A 23 15.56 -9.14 -8.27
C THR A 23 14.29 -9.53 -9.03
N GLU A 24 14.31 -10.66 -9.71
CA GLU A 24 13.12 -11.20 -10.37
C GLU A 24 12.05 -11.71 -9.38
N ALA A 25 12.44 -12.01 -8.14
CA ALA A 25 11.54 -12.57 -7.13
C ALA A 25 10.99 -11.52 -6.17
N TYR A 26 11.77 -10.50 -5.86
CA TYR A 26 11.38 -9.44 -4.93
C TYR A 26 12.17 -8.15 -5.16
N ALA A 27 11.65 -7.06 -4.63
CA ALA A 27 12.37 -5.80 -4.54
C ALA A 27 12.21 -5.18 -3.15
N VAL A 28 13.23 -4.45 -2.72
CA VAL A 28 13.19 -3.59 -1.51
C VAL A 28 13.59 -2.18 -1.91
N ILE A 29 12.69 -1.23 -1.66
CA ILE A 29 12.94 0.21 -1.82
C ILE A 29 13.00 0.82 -0.44
N PRO A 30 14.20 1.03 0.12
CA PRO A 30 14.35 1.59 1.45
C PRO A 30 13.92 3.06 1.51
N LYS A 31 13.49 3.50 2.67
CA LYS A 31 13.13 4.88 2.99
C LYS A 31 14.16 5.90 2.50
N GLY A 32 15.45 5.60 2.59
CA GLY A 32 16.54 6.48 2.11
C GLY A 32 16.50 6.69 0.60
N SER A 33 16.18 5.65 -0.18
CA SER A 33 16.08 5.72 -1.64
C SER A 33 14.92 6.61 -2.10
N MET A 34 13.83 6.66 -1.34
CA MET A 34 12.66 7.45 -1.70
C MET A 34 12.83 8.95 -1.51
N ARG A 35 13.87 9.40 -0.79
CA ARG A 35 14.16 10.84 -0.59
C ARG A 35 14.57 11.54 -1.87
N ASP A 36 15.19 10.83 -2.79
CA ASP A 36 15.73 11.38 -4.04
C ASP A 36 14.88 11.06 -5.26
N ILE A 37 13.77 10.39 -5.07
CA ILE A 37 12.87 10.07 -6.17
C ILE A 37 12.24 11.37 -6.66
N VAL A 38 12.35 11.60 -7.94
CA VAL A 38 11.59 12.65 -8.63
C VAL A 38 10.12 12.32 -8.53
N THR A 39 9.34 13.25 -8.01
CA THR A 39 7.90 13.10 -7.93
C THR A 39 7.30 13.04 -9.32
N SER A 40 6.33 12.17 -9.50
CA SER A 40 5.57 12.09 -10.75
C SER A 40 4.69 13.32 -10.91
N PHE A 41 4.57 13.79 -12.14
CA PHE A 41 3.60 14.80 -12.49
C PHE A 41 2.21 14.17 -12.56
N LEU A 42 1.27 14.74 -11.83
CA LEU A 42 -0.13 14.30 -11.79
C LEU A 42 -1.01 15.42 -12.37
N PRO A 43 -1.47 15.32 -13.63
CA PRO A 43 -2.07 16.44 -14.34
C PRO A 43 -3.40 16.95 -13.75
N ASN A 44 -4.11 16.11 -13.00
CA ASN A 44 -5.40 16.51 -12.39
C ASN A 44 -5.29 16.76 -10.88
N TRP A 45 -4.08 16.94 -10.37
CA TRP A 45 -3.85 17.16 -8.97
C TRP A 45 -3.19 18.51 -8.72
N ASP A 46 -3.80 19.30 -7.84
CA ASP A 46 -3.28 20.58 -7.41
C ASP A 46 -2.45 20.41 -6.12
N ASN A 47 -1.35 21.15 -6.00
CA ASN A 47 -0.47 21.18 -4.83
C ASN A 47 -0.16 19.78 -4.26
N THR A 48 0.12 18.82 -5.14
CA THR A 48 0.27 17.42 -4.78
C THR A 48 1.57 16.84 -5.31
N ARG A 49 2.20 16.01 -4.50
CA ARG A 49 3.35 15.19 -4.88
C ARG A 49 2.98 13.72 -4.81
N ALA A 50 3.59 12.91 -5.65
CA ALA A 50 3.47 11.46 -5.60
C ALA A 50 4.84 10.81 -5.73
N TRP A 51 5.09 9.82 -4.88
CA TRP A 51 6.22 8.91 -5.01
C TRP A 51 5.68 7.56 -5.48
N VAL A 52 6.09 7.15 -6.66
CA VAL A 52 5.67 5.87 -7.24
C VAL A 52 6.51 4.76 -6.63
N LEU A 53 5.87 3.88 -5.87
CA LEU A 53 6.51 2.70 -5.27
C LEU A 53 6.42 1.49 -6.19
N ALA A 54 5.28 1.32 -6.83
CA ALA A 54 5.00 0.24 -7.75
C ALA A 54 4.11 0.72 -8.91
N ARG A 55 4.29 0.15 -10.07
CA ARG A 55 3.43 0.33 -11.24
C ARG A 55 3.48 -0.92 -12.11
N PRO A 56 2.43 -1.22 -12.89
CA PRO A 56 2.45 -2.36 -13.80
C PRO A 56 3.64 -2.29 -14.76
N LEU A 57 4.52 -3.27 -14.61
CA LEU A 57 5.74 -3.41 -15.41
C LEU A 57 6.16 -4.88 -15.36
N SER A 58 6.33 -5.50 -16.52
CA SER A 58 6.76 -6.90 -16.60
C SER A 58 8.04 -7.14 -15.79
N GLY A 59 8.01 -8.15 -14.93
CA GLY A 59 9.09 -8.47 -14.00
C GLY A 59 9.14 -7.63 -12.72
N PHE A 60 8.18 -6.71 -12.51
CA PHE A 60 8.04 -5.93 -11.29
C PHE A 60 6.64 -5.34 -11.18
N ALA A 61 5.89 -5.65 -10.11
CA ALA A 61 4.54 -5.13 -9.83
C ALA A 61 3.59 -5.18 -11.04
N GLU A 62 3.20 -6.38 -11.43
CA GLU A 62 2.44 -6.57 -12.66
C GLU A 62 0.95 -6.25 -12.50
N THR A 63 0.39 -6.39 -11.29
CA THR A 63 -1.06 -6.30 -11.07
C THR A 63 -1.54 -4.96 -10.53
N PHE A 64 -0.67 -4.11 -9.98
CA PHE A 64 -1.08 -2.91 -9.27
C PHE A 64 -0.12 -1.72 -9.40
N SER A 65 -0.62 -0.55 -9.02
CA SER A 65 0.20 0.64 -8.74
C SER A 65 0.05 1.03 -7.29
N GLN A 66 1.14 1.48 -6.66
CA GLN A 66 1.13 2.05 -5.33
C GLN A 66 1.93 3.34 -5.28
N TYR A 67 1.31 4.37 -4.70
CA TYR A 67 1.91 5.70 -4.53
C TYR A 67 1.86 6.12 -3.07
N ILE A 68 2.88 6.85 -2.64
CA ILE A 68 2.77 7.74 -1.49
C ILE A 68 2.31 9.09 -2.05
N MET A 69 1.20 9.59 -1.54
CA MET A 69 0.62 10.87 -1.92
C MET A 69 0.82 11.88 -0.79
N GLU A 70 1.26 13.07 -1.13
CA GLU A 70 1.34 14.22 -0.23
C GLU A 70 0.60 15.39 -0.88
N VAL A 71 -0.56 15.70 -0.32
CA VAL A 71 -1.41 16.82 -0.74
C VAL A 71 -1.18 17.97 0.23
N SER A 72 -0.57 19.04 -0.24
CA SER A 72 -0.34 20.26 0.55
C SER A 72 -1.65 21.02 0.78
N ALA A 73 -1.66 21.91 1.77
CA ALA A 73 -2.83 22.73 2.10
C ALA A 73 -3.46 23.40 0.86
N GLY A 74 -4.77 23.29 0.76
CA GLY A 74 -5.57 23.78 -0.40
C GLY A 74 -5.46 22.93 -1.65
N GLY A 75 -4.71 21.83 -1.60
CA GLY A 75 -4.53 20.92 -2.73
C GLY A 75 -5.58 19.84 -2.83
N GLY A 76 -5.38 18.98 -3.82
CA GLY A 76 -6.22 17.82 -4.09
C GLY A 76 -6.59 17.64 -5.55
N SER A 77 -7.65 16.90 -5.81
CA SER A 77 -8.14 16.65 -7.15
C SER A 77 -9.66 16.47 -7.18
N THR A 78 -10.29 17.00 -8.22
CA THR A 78 -11.70 16.74 -8.55
C THR A 78 -11.86 15.59 -9.56
N LYS A 79 -10.76 15.12 -10.13
CA LYS A 79 -10.70 13.98 -11.05
C LYS A 79 -9.40 13.22 -10.80
N PRO A 80 -9.27 12.53 -9.65
CA PRO A 80 -8.02 11.91 -9.23
C PRO A 80 -7.52 10.82 -10.15
N ASP A 81 -8.42 10.00 -10.66
CA ASP A 81 -8.12 8.92 -11.59
C ASP A 81 -8.75 9.15 -12.95
N THR A 82 -7.99 8.86 -14.00
CA THR A 82 -8.46 8.96 -15.40
C THR A 82 -8.71 7.61 -16.03
N ASP A 83 -8.31 6.52 -15.37
CA ASP A 83 -8.54 5.17 -15.85
C ASP A 83 -9.94 4.68 -15.41
N PRO A 84 -10.88 4.50 -16.37
CA PRO A 84 -12.25 4.09 -16.03
C PRO A 84 -12.34 2.65 -15.50
N ASN A 85 -11.29 1.85 -15.66
CA ASN A 85 -11.25 0.45 -15.22
C ASN A 85 -10.56 0.29 -13.86
N ALA A 86 -9.99 1.36 -13.32
CA ALA A 86 -9.29 1.31 -12.04
C ALA A 86 -10.26 1.31 -10.87
N GLN A 87 -9.97 0.46 -9.91
CA GLN A 87 -10.44 0.56 -8.54
C GLN A 87 -9.31 1.07 -7.66
N SER A 88 -9.62 1.62 -6.50
CA SER A 88 -8.62 2.24 -5.64
C SER A 88 -8.85 1.91 -4.17
N VAL A 89 -7.74 1.83 -3.43
CA VAL A 89 -7.73 1.92 -1.97
C VAL A 89 -6.91 3.12 -1.56
N LEU A 90 -7.43 3.91 -0.61
CA LEU A 90 -6.67 4.95 0.07
C LEU A 90 -6.50 4.55 1.53
N PHE A 91 -5.27 4.65 2.03
CA PHE A 91 -4.97 4.52 3.46
C PHE A 91 -4.26 5.77 3.95
N ILE A 92 -4.91 6.49 4.85
CA ILE A 92 -4.42 7.78 5.34
C ILE A 92 -3.38 7.55 6.44
N THR A 93 -2.17 8.07 6.25
CA THR A 93 -1.07 7.91 7.20
C THR A 93 -0.86 9.15 8.07
N ASP A 94 -1.25 10.33 7.59
CA ASP A 94 -1.07 11.58 8.34
C ASP A 94 -1.99 12.69 7.81
N GLY A 95 -2.34 13.62 8.69
CA GLY A 95 -3.13 14.80 8.34
C GLY A 95 -4.64 14.57 8.29
N GLN A 96 -5.33 15.53 7.71
CA GLN A 96 -6.78 15.55 7.57
C GLN A 96 -7.19 16.04 6.18
N GLY A 97 -8.31 15.54 5.69
CA GLY A 97 -8.86 15.95 4.40
C GLY A 97 -10.32 15.58 4.24
N ASN A 98 -10.86 15.90 3.10
CA ASN A 98 -12.24 15.62 2.73
C ASN A 98 -12.26 14.80 1.45
N LEU A 99 -12.93 13.68 1.47
CA LEU A 99 -13.21 12.84 0.32
C LEU A 99 -14.69 12.98 -0.04
N LYS A 100 -14.98 12.95 -1.33
CA LYS A 100 -16.34 12.86 -1.83
C LYS A 100 -16.40 11.70 -2.81
N ILE A 101 -17.30 10.75 -2.57
CA ILE A 101 -17.54 9.61 -3.45
C ILE A 101 -19.01 9.64 -3.88
N ASN A 102 -19.26 9.68 -5.19
CA ASN A 102 -20.61 9.75 -5.76
C ASN A 102 -21.49 10.81 -5.09
N GLY A 103 -20.91 11.96 -4.77
CA GLY A 103 -21.61 13.08 -4.11
C GLY A 103 -21.62 13.04 -2.58
N VAL A 104 -21.32 11.91 -1.95
CA VAL A 104 -21.32 11.78 -0.49
C VAL A 104 -19.96 12.21 0.08
N LYS A 105 -19.97 13.07 1.09
CA LYS A 105 -18.77 13.58 1.77
C LYS A 105 -18.36 12.68 2.92
N HIS A 106 -17.05 12.46 3.03
CA HIS A 106 -16.42 11.67 4.10
C HIS A 106 -15.19 12.44 4.62
N PRO A 107 -15.15 12.79 5.91
CA PRO A 107 -13.93 13.33 6.51
C PRO A 107 -12.89 12.22 6.63
N LEU A 108 -11.63 12.58 6.35
CA LEU A 108 -10.49 11.68 6.45
C LEU A 108 -9.52 12.17 7.53
N CYS A 109 -8.94 11.22 8.26
CA CYS A 109 -7.84 11.43 9.20
C CYS A 109 -6.88 10.23 9.14
N ALA A 110 -5.75 10.33 9.83
CA ALA A 110 -4.82 9.20 9.95
C ALA A 110 -5.55 7.94 10.45
N GLY A 111 -5.29 6.79 9.83
CA GLY A 111 -5.99 5.51 10.05
C GLY A 111 -7.27 5.32 9.22
N SER A 112 -7.75 6.34 8.51
CA SER A 112 -8.89 6.17 7.59
C SER A 112 -8.52 5.26 6.43
N TYR A 113 -9.42 4.33 6.12
CA TYR A 113 -9.35 3.42 4.98
C TYR A 113 -10.53 3.66 4.06
N VAL A 114 -10.26 3.70 2.77
CA VAL A 114 -11.28 3.93 1.73
C VAL A 114 -11.15 2.89 0.64
N TYR A 115 -12.26 2.27 0.26
CA TYR A 115 -12.37 1.50 -0.97
C TYR A 115 -13.22 2.25 -1.98
N ILE A 116 -12.71 2.40 -3.19
CA ILE A 116 -13.35 3.09 -4.31
C ILE A 116 -13.46 2.10 -5.47
N PRO A 117 -14.69 1.62 -5.80
CA PRO A 117 -14.87 0.67 -6.88
C PRO A 117 -14.66 1.31 -8.26
N VAL A 118 -14.51 0.44 -9.25
CA VAL A 118 -14.50 0.84 -10.66
C VAL A 118 -15.78 1.63 -11.00
N GLY A 119 -15.62 2.71 -11.78
CA GLY A 119 -16.73 3.56 -12.22
C GLY A 119 -17.24 4.57 -11.19
N ALA A 120 -16.75 4.55 -9.96
CA ALA A 120 -17.12 5.57 -8.96
C ALA A 120 -16.44 6.90 -9.26
N HIS A 121 -17.21 7.97 -9.15
CA HIS A 121 -16.67 9.33 -9.21
C HIS A 121 -16.23 9.76 -7.81
N TRP A 122 -14.97 10.20 -7.68
CA TRP A 122 -14.45 10.66 -6.41
C TRP A 122 -13.58 11.91 -6.52
N GLU A 123 -13.55 12.67 -5.44
CA GLU A 123 -12.80 13.91 -5.29
C GLU A 123 -12.11 13.89 -3.93
N ILE A 124 -10.93 14.45 -3.83
CA ILE A 124 -10.21 14.58 -2.57
C ILE A 124 -9.61 15.97 -2.44
N LYS A 125 -9.75 16.58 -1.26
CA LYS A 125 -9.21 17.90 -0.96
C LYS A 125 -8.74 17.98 0.49
N THR A 126 -7.73 18.81 0.70
CA THR A 126 -7.35 19.26 2.05
C THR A 126 -7.45 20.78 2.12
N ASP A 127 -7.84 21.30 3.29
CA ASP A 127 -8.04 22.73 3.49
C ASP A 127 -6.77 23.41 4.03
N ALA A 128 -6.47 23.22 5.30
CA ALA A 128 -5.42 23.96 6.00
C ALA A 128 -4.18 23.10 6.35
N THR A 129 -4.27 21.80 6.21
CA THR A 129 -3.21 20.86 6.60
C THR A 129 -2.72 20.05 5.42
N THR A 130 -1.54 19.48 5.53
CA THR A 130 -1.07 18.48 4.58
C THR A 130 -1.77 17.16 4.86
N LEU A 131 -2.18 16.46 3.80
CA LEU A 131 -2.74 15.12 3.86
C LEU A 131 -1.77 14.14 3.22
N ARG A 132 -1.41 13.07 3.93
CA ARG A 132 -0.57 11.99 3.39
C ARG A 132 -1.31 10.68 3.40
N PHE A 133 -1.20 9.94 2.29
CA PHE A 133 -1.84 8.65 2.16
C PHE A 133 -1.15 7.75 1.16
N HIS A 134 -1.36 6.45 1.29
CA HIS A 134 -1.07 5.49 0.24
C HIS A 134 -2.27 5.40 -0.69
N TRP A 135 -2.01 5.47 -1.99
CA TRP A 135 -2.99 5.23 -3.03
C TRP A 135 -2.59 3.99 -3.80
N LEU A 136 -3.40 2.95 -3.66
CA LEU A 136 -3.22 1.67 -4.36
C LEU A 136 -4.29 1.58 -5.44
N ARG A 137 -3.88 1.19 -6.64
CA ARG A 137 -4.75 1.10 -7.82
C ARG A 137 -4.56 -0.23 -8.51
N LYS A 138 -5.65 -0.81 -8.96
CA LYS A 138 -5.66 -2.03 -9.76
C LYS A 138 -6.80 -1.97 -10.77
N THR A 139 -6.57 -2.45 -11.99
CA THR A 139 -7.67 -2.71 -12.92
C THR A 139 -8.58 -3.77 -12.32
N TYR A 140 -9.87 -3.47 -12.22
CA TYR A 140 -10.86 -4.42 -11.72
C TYR A 140 -11.14 -5.48 -12.78
N VAL A 141 -11.04 -6.75 -12.41
CA VAL A 141 -11.37 -7.87 -13.29
C VAL A 141 -12.75 -8.39 -12.91
N SER A 142 -13.74 -8.11 -13.75
CA SER A 142 -15.10 -8.60 -13.54
C SER A 142 -15.20 -10.11 -13.72
N VAL A 143 -16.11 -10.71 -12.99
CA VAL A 143 -16.47 -12.14 -13.13
C VAL A 143 -17.96 -12.21 -13.39
N ASP A 144 -18.37 -13.02 -14.36
CA ASP A 144 -19.77 -13.18 -14.72
C ASP A 144 -20.63 -13.63 -13.53
N GLY A 145 -21.74 -12.94 -13.31
CA GLY A 145 -22.64 -13.22 -12.21
C GLY A 145 -22.21 -12.68 -10.84
N ILE A 146 -21.10 -11.95 -10.77
CA ILE A 146 -20.59 -11.29 -9.55
C ILE A 146 -20.72 -9.78 -9.71
N GLU A 147 -21.43 -9.14 -8.80
CA GLU A 147 -21.57 -7.68 -8.78
C GLU A 147 -20.28 -7.00 -8.34
N THR A 148 -20.08 -5.76 -8.81
CA THR A 148 -18.99 -4.90 -8.35
C THR A 148 -19.22 -4.52 -6.88
N PRO A 149 -18.17 -4.49 -6.03
CA PRO A 149 -18.34 -4.05 -4.64
C PRO A 149 -18.75 -2.60 -4.53
N ASP A 150 -19.45 -2.26 -3.45
CA ASP A 150 -19.79 -0.88 -3.11
C ASP A 150 -18.60 -0.11 -2.54
N ALA A 151 -18.61 1.24 -2.74
CA ALA A 151 -17.65 2.11 -2.07
C ALA A 151 -17.90 2.16 -0.56
N PHE A 152 -16.83 2.19 0.22
CA PHE A 152 -16.96 2.40 1.66
C PHE A 152 -15.78 3.16 2.25
N VAL A 153 -16.02 3.78 3.41
CA VAL A 153 -15.01 4.44 4.24
C VAL A 153 -15.10 3.87 5.64
N THR A 154 -13.97 3.46 6.18
CA THR A 154 -13.84 2.96 7.54
C THR A 154 -12.56 3.50 8.20
N HIS A 155 -12.22 3.01 9.37
CA HIS A 155 -11.01 3.40 10.11
C HIS A 155 -10.36 2.15 10.70
N GLU A 156 -9.03 2.11 10.79
CA GLU A 156 -8.31 0.94 11.31
C GLU A 156 -8.79 0.53 12.71
N ASP A 157 -9.07 1.49 13.60
CA ASP A 157 -9.54 1.20 14.97
C ASP A 157 -10.93 0.55 15.05
N LYS A 158 -11.70 0.57 13.97
CA LYS A 158 -13.02 -0.06 13.89
C LYS A 158 -12.96 -1.51 13.44
N ASN A 159 -11.79 -1.97 13.03
CA ASN A 159 -11.57 -3.30 12.50
C ASN A 159 -10.65 -4.07 13.44
N ALA A 160 -11.15 -5.10 14.09
CA ALA A 160 -10.35 -5.92 15.00
C ALA A 160 -9.22 -6.65 14.26
N ILE A 161 -8.13 -6.90 14.97
CA ILE A 161 -7.06 -7.75 14.47
C ILE A 161 -7.55 -9.19 14.52
N ASP A 162 -7.57 -9.85 13.38
CA ASP A 162 -7.79 -11.28 13.24
C ASP A 162 -6.47 -12.00 13.51
N LEU A 163 -6.36 -12.57 14.71
CA LEU A 163 -5.12 -13.19 15.17
C LEU A 163 -4.88 -14.51 14.44
N MET A 164 -3.65 -14.75 14.05
CA MET A 164 -3.26 -15.99 13.43
C MET A 164 -3.37 -17.14 14.44
N PRO A 165 -4.10 -18.23 14.11
CA PRO A 165 -4.22 -19.39 14.97
C PRO A 165 -2.85 -19.97 15.39
N ASP A 166 -2.79 -20.55 16.58
CA ASP A 166 -1.62 -21.24 17.12
C ASP A 166 -0.35 -20.40 17.28
N THR A 167 -0.47 -19.06 17.25
CA THR A 167 0.66 -18.13 17.42
C THR A 167 0.71 -17.47 18.79
N ASN A 168 -0.18 -17.81 19.72
CA ASN A 168 -0.34 -17.13 21.01
C ASN A 168 -0.50 -15.60 20.89
N GLY A 169 -1.16 -15.14 19.80
CA GLY A 169 -1.35 -13.72 19.53
C GLY A 169 -0.10 -12.98 19.04
N ALA A 170 0.93 -13.71 18.63
CA ALA A 170 2.19 -13.12 18.17
C ALA A 170 2.03 -12.25 16.92
N TRP A 171 1.05 -12.54 16.08
CA TRP A 171 0.72 -11.70 14.92
C TRP A 171 -0.72 -11.91 14.43
N GLY A 172 -1.19 -10.98 13.62
CA GLY A 172 -2.51 -11.02 13.03
C GLY A 172 -2.70 -9.97 11.95
N THR A 173 -3.89 -9.96 11.38
CA THR A 173 -4.24 -9.10 10.25
C THR A 173 -5.48 -8.27 10.56
N THR A 174 -5.40 -6.96 10.43
CA THR A 174 -6.58 -6.08 10.36
C THR A 174 -7.11 -6.11 8.94
N ARG A 175 -8.30 -6.68 8.76
CA ARG A 175 -8.97 -6.80 7.47
C ARG A 175 -10.03 -5.73 7.34
N PHE A 176 -10.06 -5.05 6.20
CA PHE A 176 -11.06 -4.02 5.88
C PHE A 176 -12.18 -4.58 4.98
N VAL A 177 -11.94 -5.73 4.40
CA VAL A 177 -12.84 -6.46 3.52
C VAL A 177 -12.95 -7.88 4.03
N ASP A 178 -14.15 -8.45 3.99
CA ASP A 178 -14.37 -9.86 4.28
C ASP A 178 -13.55 -10.70 3.28
N PRO A 179 -12.66 -11.60 3.76
CA PRO A 179 -11.84 -12.42 2.88
C PRO A 179 -12.66 -13.37 1.99
N ASP A 180 -13.89 -13.68 2.37
CA ASP A 180 -14.81 -14.56 1.64
C ASP A 180 -15.68 -13.78 0.64
N ASP A 181 -15.62 -12.44 0.63
CA ASP A 181 -16.34 -11.62 -0.34
C ASP A 181 -15.62 -11.62 -1.70
N ILE A 182 -16.03 -12.55 -2.56
CA ILE A 182 -15.46 -12.75 -3.89
C ILE A 182 -15.71 -11.58 -4.87
N ARG A 183 -16.48 -10.55 -4.48
CA ARG A 183 -16.65 -9.33 -5.27
C ARG A 183 -15.35 -8.55 -5.38
N HIS A 184 -14.49 -8.62 -4.35
CA HIS A 184 -13.18 -7.96 -4.34
C HIS A 184 -12.11 -8.81 -5.02
N ASP A 185 -11.33 -8.22 -5.92
CA ASP A 185 -10.20 -8.85 -6.59
C ASP A 185 -8.84 -8.31 -6.14
N MET A 186 -8.83 -7.47 -5.13
CA MET A 186 -7.65 -7.09 -4.35
C MET A 186 -8.03 -6.91 -2.88
N HIS A 187 -7.09 -7.19 -2.00
CA HIS A 187 -7.20 -6.84 -0.59
C HIS A 187 -6.03 -5.95 -0.19
N VAL A 188 -6.32 -4.93 0.60
CA VAL A 188 -5.32 -4.11 1.26
C VAL A 188 -5.59 -4.19 2.76
N ASN A 189 -4.64 -4.76 3.51
CA ASN A 189 -4.77 -5.09 4.91
C ASN A 189 -3.62 -4.48 5.71
N ILE A 190 -3.71 -4.49 7.04
CA ILE A 190 -2.57 -4.21 7.91
C ILE A 190 -2.20 -5.50 8.63
N VAL A 191 -0.96 -5.93 8.48
CA VAL A 191 -0.40 -7.05 9.24
C VAL A 191 0.38 -6.48 10.41
N THR A 192 0.17 -7.04 11.59
CA THR A 192 0.78 -6.59 12.84
C THR A 192 1.44 -7.76 13.55
N PHE A 193 2.73 -7.64 13.82
CA PHE A 193 3.51 -8.56 14.66
C PHE A 193 3.82 -7.89 15.99
N GLN A 194 3.62 -8.61 17.07
CA GLN A 194 4.18 -8.21 18.36
C GLN A 194 5.69 -8.34 18.36
N PRO A 195 6.43 -7.63 19.22
CA PRO A 195 7.88 -7.83 19.37
C PRO A 195 8.23 -9.30 19.53
N GLY A 196 9.12 -9.81 18.66
CA GLY A 196 9.49 -11.23 18.62
C GLY A 196 8.50 -12.14 17.88
N GLY A 197 7.41 -11.60 17.33
CA GLY A 197 6.48 -12.37 16.50
C GLY A 197 7.14 -12.85 15.21
N VAL A 198 6.82 -14.07 14.78
CA VAL A 198 7.49 -14.69 13.63
C VAL A 198 6.51 -15.46 12.74
N ILE A 199 6.83 -15.51 11.45
CA ILE A 199 6.43 -16.59 10.54
C ILE A 199 7.65 -17.48 10.40
N PRO A 200 7.71 -18.63 11.11
CA PRO A 200 8.96 -19.37 11.33
C PRO A 200 9.32 -20.33 10.21
N PHE A 201 8.56 -20.38 9.15
CA PHE A 201 8.78 -21.23 7.97
C PHE A 201 8.59 -20.41 6.70
N GLU A 202 9.19 -20.87 5.63
CA GLU A 202 8.99 -20.25 4.32
C GLU A 202 7.60 -20.58 3.78
N GLU A 203 6.82 -19.56 3.54
CA GLU A 203 5.52 -19.67 2.86
C GLU A 203 5.60 -19.04 1.47
N THR A 204 4.75 -19.49 0.58
CA THR A 204 4.57 -18.90 -0.75
C THR A 204 3.10 -18.61 -0.98
N HIS A 205 2.83 -17.55 -1.74
CA HIS A 205 1.47 -17.20 -2.13
C HIS A 205 1.36 -17.09 -3.63
N VAL A 206 0.22 -17.52 -4.17
CA VAL A 206 -0.10 -17.33 -5.60
C VAL A 206 -0.26 -15.85 -5.96
N MET A 207 -0.54 -14.99 -4.97
CA MET A 207 -0.75 -13.58 -5.13
C MET A 207 0.56 -12.80 -5.16
N GLU A 208 0.59 -11.72 -5.95
CA GLU A 208 1.59 -10.67 -5.85
C GLU A 208 1.38 -9.84 -4.60
N HIS A 209 2.45 -9.37 -3.98
CA HIS A 209 2.39 -8.55 -2.77
C HIS A 209 3.13 -7.23 -2.93
N GLY A 210 2.55 -6.18 -2.32
CA GLY A 210 3.21 -4.92 -2.05
C GLY A 210 3.08 -4.61 -0.56
N LEU A 211 4.20 -4.46 0.14
CA LEU A 211 4.24 -4.20 1.57
C LEU A 211 4.89 -2.84 1.81
N TYR A 212 4.22 -1.97 2.54
CA TYR A 212 4.84 -0.74 3.05
C TYR A 212 4.91 -0.79 4.56
N VAL A 213 6.11 -0.70 5.12
CA VAL A 213 6.33 -0.78 6.57
C VAL A 213 5.86 0.52 7.22
N LEU A 214 4.81 0.41 8.04
CA LEU A 214 4.21 1.53 8.77
C LEU A 214 4.93 1.81 10.08
N GLN A 215 5.41 0.76 10.76
CA GLN A 215 6.00 0.83 12.10
C GLN A 215 6.96 -0.32 12.36
N GLY A 216 7.97 -0.05 13.18
CA GLY A 216 8.89 -1.06 13.68
C GLY A 216 9.90 -1.53 12.65
N LYS A 217 10.47 -2.68 12.91
CA LYS A 217 11.47 -3.32 12.04
C LYS A 217 11.41 -4.84 12.12
N ALA A 218 11.90 -5.47 11.07
CA ALA A 218 11.97 -6.93 10.98
C ALA A 218 13.16 -7.38 10.13
N VAL A 219 13.46 -8.66 10.24
CA VAL A 219 14.27 -9.36 9.25
C VAL A 219 13.34 -10.25 8.44
N TYR A 220 13.33 -10.02 7.15
CA TYR A 220 12.61 -10.86 6.20
C TYR A 220 13.56 -11.84 5.52
N LYS A 221 13.15 -13.10 5.42
CA LYS A 221 13.67 -13.98 4.41
C LYS A 221 12.85 -13.77 3.14
N LEU A 222 13.50 -13.36 2.07
CA LEU A 222 12.90 -13.11 0.76
C LEU A 222 13.64 -13.93 -0.28
N ASN A 223 12.97 -14.93 -0.85
CA ASN A 223 13.61 -15.94 -1.69
C ASN A 223 14.77 -16.61 -0.92
N GLN A 224 16.02 -16.39 -1.30
CA GLN A 224 17.21 -16.95 -0.63
C GLN A 224 17.90 -15.94 0.29
N ASP A 225 17.46 -14.68 0.30
CA ASP A 225 18.16 -13.60 0.96
C ASP A 225 17.53 -13.26 2.32
N TRP A 226 18.34 -12.72 3.21
CA TRP A 226 17.91 -12.13 4.47
C TRP A 226 18.02 -10.63 4.37
N VAL A 227 16.91 -9.92 4.55
CA VAL A 227 16.84 -8.47 4.37
C VAL A 227 16.27 -7.81 5.62
N GLU A 228 17.01 -6.86 6.18
CA GLU A 228 16.48 -5.99 7.24
C GLU A 228 15.57 -4.93 6.63
N VAL A 229 14.40 -4.73 7.25
CA VAL A 229 13.40 -3.74 6.84
C VAL A 229 12.92 -2.95 8.05
N GLU A 230 12.58 -1.68 7.82
CA GLU A 230 12.12 -0.77 8.87
C GLU A 230 11.01 0.16 8.36
N ALA A 231 10.39 0.90 9.29
CA ALA A 231 9.34 1.86 8.97
C ALA A 231 9.77 2.83 7.85
N GLY A 232 8.94 2.92 6.81
CA GLY A 232 9.19 3.70 5.61
C GLY A 232 9.77 2.92 4.43
N ASP A 233 10.12 1.66 4.60
CA ASP A 233 10.56 0.80 3.51
C ASP A 233 9.37 0.23 2.73
N PHE A 234 9.55 0.03 1.44
CA PHE A 234 8.61 -0.68 0.58
C PHE A 234 9.22 -1.98 0.08
N ILE A 235 8.44 -3.04 0.11
CA ILE A 235 8.83 -4.38 -0.34
C ILE A 235 7.81 -4.84 -1.39
N TRP A 236 8.30 -5.30 -2.52
CA TRP A 236 7.48 -6.00 -3.50
C TRP A 236 7.87 -7.48 -3.54
N LEU A 237 6.88 -8.38 -3.58
CA LEU A 237 7.08 -9.81 -3.78
C LEU A 237 6.30 -10.26 -5.00
N ARG A 238 6.99 -10.92 -5.89
CA ARG A 238 6.37 -11.67 -6.97
C ARG A 238 5.51 -12.81 -6.42
N ALA A 239 4.47 -13.18 -7.16
CA ALA A 239 3.76 -14.44 -6.91
C ALA A 239 4.75 -15.60 -6.76
N PHE A 240 4.50 -16.45 -5.75
CA PHE A 240 5.33 -17.60 -5.36
C PHE A 240 6.72 -17.27 -4.80
N CYS A 241 7.04 -16.02 -4.50
CA CYS A 241 8.28 -15.69 -3.79
C CYS A 241 8.24 -16.31 -2.38
N PRO A 242 9.18 -17.20 -2.02
CA PRO A 242 9.27 -17.71 -0.65
C PRO A 242 9.59 -16.58 0.32
N GLN A 243 8.87 -16.55 1.44
CA GLN A 243 9.02 -15.52 2.47
C GLN A 243 8.88 -16.07 3.88
N ALA A 244 9.61 -15.48 4.81
CA ALA A 244 9.42 -15.63 6.24
C ALA A 244 9.70 -14.29 6.93
N CYS A 245 9.12 -14.06 8.10
CA CYS A 245 9.24 -12.78 8.81
C CYS A 245 9.62 -13.00 10.27
N TYR A 246 10.58 -12.21 10.75
CA TYR A 246 11.04 -12.19 12.12
C TYR A 246 11.01 -10.75 12.63
N ALA A 247 9.93 -10.39 13.33
CA ALA A 247 9.77 -9.04 13.89
C ALA A 247 10.80 -8.78 14.98
N GLY A 248 11.62 -7.75 14.79
CA GLY A 248 12.66 -7.34 15.73
C GLY A 248 12.29 -6.04 16.44
N GLY A 249 13.11 -5.67 17.42
CA GLY A 249 12.93 -4.43 18.15
C GLY A 249 11.95 -4.52 19.32
N SER A 250 11.66 -3.35 19.92
CA SER A 250 10.87 -3.23 21.16
C SER A 250 9.42 -2.75 20.91
N GLU A 251 9.08 -2.51 19.66
CA GLU A 251 7.75 -2.08 19.26
C GLU A 251 7.14 -3.05 18.22
N PRO A 252 5.81 -3.03 18.04
CA PRO A 252 5.17 -3.84 17.02
C PRO A 252 5.71 -3.52 15.63
N PHE A 253 5.87 -4.56 14.81
CA PHE A 253 6.16 -4.42 13.40
C PHE A 253 4.86 -4.45 12.61
N ARG A 254 4.57 -3.40 11.85
CA ARG A 254 3.31 -3.24 11.12
C ARG A 254 3.58 -2.84 9.68
N TYR A 255 2.85 -3.43 8.75
CA TYR A 255 2.90 -3.01 7.35
C TYR A 255 1.53 -3.04 6.69
N LEU A 256 1.36 -2.12 5.74
CA LEU A 256 0.25 -2.10 4.82
C LEU A 256 0.54 -3.10 3.71
N LEU A 257 -0.32 -4.09 3.54
CA LEU A 257 -0.17 -5.19 2.59
C LEU A 257 -1.19 -5.06 1.47
N TYR A 258 -0.72 -4.90 0.23
CA TYR A 258 -1.50 -5.18 -0.97
C TYR A 258 -1.33 -6.64 -1.36
N LYS A 259 -2.43 -7.26 -1.78
CA LYS A 259 -2.41 -8.53 -2.54
C LYS A 259 -3.55 -8.54 -3.55
N ASP A 260 -3.31 -9.06 -4.74
CA ASP A 260 -4.40 -9.49 -5.62
C ASP A 260 -5.11 -10.70 -5.00
N VAL A 261 -6.34 -10.94 -5.40
CA VAL A 261 -7.13 -12.05 -4.85
C VAL A 261 -7.12 -13.21 -5.82
N ASN A 262 -6.81 -14.39 -5.30
CA ASN A 262 -6.86 -15.63 -6.07
C ASN A 262 -8.31 -16.04 -6.37
N ARG A 263 -8.95 -15.31 -7.30
CA ARG A 263 -10.25 -15.70 -7.87
C ARG A 263 -10.01 -16.57 -9.10
N HIS A 264 -11.10 -17.12 -9.63
CA HIS A 264 -11.03 -17.82 -10.92
C HIS A 264 -10.53 -16.88 -12.01
N MET A 265 -9.31 -17.10 -12.47
CA MET A 265 -8.64 -16.22 -13.43
C MET A 265 -9.05 -16.58 -14.87
N PRO A 266 -9.24 -15.57 -15.75
CA PRO A 266 -9.43 -15.84 -17.16
C PRO A 266 -8.16 -16.49 -17.74
N LEU A 267 -8.35 -17.50 -18.60
CA LEU A 267 -7.25 -18.19 -19.27
C LEU A 267 -6.73 -17.44 -20.53
N LYS A 268 -7.12 -16.18 -20.68
CA LYS A 268 -6.66 -15.31 -21.77
C LYS A 268 -5.68 -14.28 -21.20
N LEU A 269 -4.55 -14.14 -21.84
CA LEU A 269 -3.56 -13.09 -21.61
C LEU A 269 -3.83 -11.91 -22.53
#